data_7921963ce6f0c0d629bbdda2d76703ce
#
_entry.id   7921963ce6f0c0d629bbdda2d76703ce
#
_cell.length_a   1.000
_cell.length_b   1.000
_cell.length_c   1.000
_cell.angle_alpha   90.00
_cell.angle_beta   90.00
_cell.angle_gamma   90.00
#
_symmetry.space_group_name_H-M   'P 1'
#
loop_
_entity.id
_entity.type
_entity.pdbx_description
1 polymer ?
#
loop_
_entity_poly.entity_id
_entity_poly.type
_entity_poly.pdbx_seq_one_letter_code
_entity_poly.pdbx_strand_id
1 'polypeptide(L)'
;MSENKDVRGRIVVGVDGSDHSALALRWAVHQAERTGADVEAVACWQWPASAGGFLPYENFDMSGITRKTVDAAVASVVGDGEQTGVAVRTTVVEGYPAKVLLDAAQGAELLVVGSRGHHALSGLLLGSVGLHCATHAPCPVLIVREPVQHAPAR
;
A
#
# COMPACT_ATOMS: atom_id res chain seq x y z
N MET A 1 -2.25 39.06 0.11
CA MET A 1 -1.39 38.04 -0.58
C MET A 1 -1.56 36.73 0.15
N SER A 2 -2.37 35.87 -0.38
CA SER A 2 -2.47 34.50 0.11
C SER A 2 -1.26 33.75 -0.43
N GLU A 3 -0.35 33.35 0.46
CA GLU A 3 0.60 32.31 0.13
C GLU A 3 -0.20 31.05 -0.22
N ASN A 4 -0.33 30.82 -1.51
CA ASN A 4 -0.77 29.53 -2.02
C ASN A 4 0.35 28.56 -1.65
N LYS A 5 0.31 28.00 -0.44
CA LYS A 5 1.05 26.80 -0.13
C LYS A 5 0.57 25.81 -1.18
N ASP A 6 1.41 25.47 -2.12
CA ASP A 6 1.20 24.34 -3.01
C ASP A 6 0.91 23.13 -2.12
N VAL A 7 -0.37 22.89 -1.86
CA VAL A 7 -0.82 21.69 -1.16
C VAL A 7 -0.61 20.56 -2.15
N ARG A 8 0.55 19.90 -2.05
CA ARG A 8 0.83 18.72 -2.84
C ARG A 8 -0.26 17.69 -2.56
N GLY A 9 -0.77 17.11 -3.61
CA GLY A 9 -1.69 15.98 -3.50
C GLY A 9 -1.02 14.83 -2.75
N ARG A 10 -1.81 13.92 -2.22
CA ARG A 10 -1.32 12.74 -1.50
C ARG A 10 -1.90 11.48 -2.14
N ILE A 11 -1.01 10.56 -2.50
CA ILE A 11 -1.35 9.23 -3.00
C ILE A 11 -1.07 8.23 -1.89
N VAL A 12 -2.09 7.48 -1.50
CA VAL A 12 -1.97 6.41 -0.50
C VAL A 12 -1.79 5.08 -1.22
N VAL A 13 -0.86 4.26 -0.77
CA VAL A 13 -0.66 2.90 -1.30
C VAL A 13 -0.55 1.89 -0.18
N GLY A 14 -1.29 0.78 -0.30
CA GLY A 14 -1.22 -0.34 0.62
C GLY A 14 -0.01 -1.22 0.34
N VAL A 15 0.79 -1.51 1.37
CA VAL A 15 2.00 -2.34 1.28
C VAL A 15 1.93 -3.44 2.34
N ASP A 16 2.02 -4.69 1.91
CA ASP A 16 2.02 -5.86 2.78
C ASP A 16 3.26 -6.76 2.60
N GLY A 17 4.24 -6.31 1.81
CA GLY A 17 5.44 -7.07 1.48
C GLY A 17 5.27 -8.08 0.34
N SER A 18 4.08 -8.24 -0.23
CA SER A 18 3.85 -9.08 -1.42
C SER A 18 4.37 -8.42 -2.69
N ASP A 19 4.59 -9.23 -3.74
CA ASP A 19 4.99 -8.75 -5.06
C ASP A 19 3.92 -7.85 -5.68
N HIS A 20 2.64 -8.14 -5.44
CA HIS A 20 1.53 -7.31 -5.89
C HIS A 20 1.53 -5.92 -5.24
N SER A 21 1.84 -5.84 -3.95
CA SER A 21 1.96 -4.53 -3.28
C SER A 21 3.22 -3.77 -3.73
N ALA A 22 4.30 -4.47 -4.08
CA ALA A 22 5.47 -3.83 -4.67
C ALA A 22 5.16 -3.19 -6.03
N LEU A 23 4.39 -3.87 -6.88
CA LEU A 23 3.88 -3.30 -8.13
C LEU A 23 2.99 -2.08 -7.88
N ALA A 24 2.09 -2.16 -6.91
CA ALA A 24 1.23 -1.04 -6.52
C ALA A 24 2.06 0.17 -6.08
N LEU A 25 3.10 -0.05 -5.28
CA LEU A 25 4.01 1.01 -4.83
C LEU A 25 4.75 1.67 -6.00
N ARG A 26 5.23 0.88 -6.98
CA ARG A 26 5.85 1.43 -8.20
C ARG A 26 4.90 2.32 -8.98
N TRP A 27 3.65 1.89 -9.14
CA TRP A 27 2.63 2.70 -9.82
C TRP A 27 2.29 3.96 -9.05
N ALA A 28 2.21 3.91 -7.72
CA ALA A 28 1.99 5.08 -6.89
C ALA A 28 3.11 6.12 -7.05
N VAL A 29 4.37 5.69 -7.01
CA VAL A 29 5.54 6.56 -7.21
C VAL A 29 5.53 7.15 -8.62
N HIS A 30 5.30 6.32 -9.64
CA HIS A 30 5.22 6.79 -11.02
C HIS A 30 4.11 7.82 -11.24
N GLN A 31 2.95 7.61 -10.64
CA GLN A 31 1.85 8.56 -10.69
C GLN A 31 2.21 9.87 -9.97
N ALA A 32 2.85 9.77 -8.80
CA ALA A 32 3.31 10.93 -8.04
C ALA A 32 4.35 11.78 -8.80
N GLU A 33 5.27 11.15 -9.53
CA GLU A 33 6.22 11.85 -10.42
C GLU A 33 5.49 12.72 -11.45
N ARG A 34 4.37 12.24 -11.96
CA ARG A 34 3.60 12.93 -13.00
C ARG A 34 2.69 14.04 -12.46
N THR A 35 2.21 13.89 -11.24
CA THR A 35 1.24 14.82 -10.63
C THR A 35 1.84 15.80 -9.63
N GLY A 36 3.08 15.55 -9.20
CA GLY A 36 3.71 16.31 -8.13
C GLY A 36 3.20 15.98 -6.73
N ALA A 37 2.46 14.86 -6.58
CA ALA A 37 1.95 14.40 -5.29
C ALA A 37 3.04 13.75 -4.44
N ASP A 38 2.80 13.68 -3.14
CA ASP A 38 3.57 12.86 -2.21
C ASP A 38 2.94 11.47 -2.08
N VAL A 39 3.74 10.46 -1.75
CA VAL A 39 3.27 9.09 -1.55
C VAL A 39 3.29 8.74 -0.07
N GLU A 40 2.21 8.15 0.41
CA GLU A 40 2.14 7.53 1.73
C GLU A 40 1.98 6.02 1.58
N ALA A 41 3.04 5.28 1.89
CA ALA A 41 3.04 3.82 1.92
C ALA A 41 2.51 3.35 3.28
N VAL A 42 1.35 2.72 3.28
CA VAL A 42 0.64 2.29 4.49
C VAL A 42 0.72 0.78 4.61
N ALA A 43 1.26 0.33 5.72
CA ALA A 43 1.25 -1.06 6.14
C ALA A 43 0.47 -1.22 7.43
N CYS A 44 -0.15 -2.35 7.61
CA CYS A 44 -0.88 -2.66 8.83
C CYS A 44 -0.50 -4.02 9.39
N TRP A 45 -0.74 -4.17 10.67
CA TRP A 45 -0.57 -5.43 11.39
C TRP A 45 -1.72 -5.65 12.36
N GLN A 46 -1.94 -6.88 12.71
CA GLN A 46 -2.92 -7.26 13.73
C GLN A 46 -2.44 -8.53 14.43
N TRP A 47 -2.88 -8.67 15.67
CA TRP A 47 -2.65 -9.91 16.40
C TRP A 47 -3.44 -11.04 15.76
N PRO A 48 -2.83 -12.23 15.57
CA PRO A 48 -3.56 -13.38 15.09
C PRO A 48 -4.71 -13.74 16.05
N ALA A 49 -5.91 -13.90 15.54
CA ALA A 49 -7.07 -14.27 16.35
C ALA A 49 -6.93 -15.64 17.04
N SER A 50 -6.10 -16.53 16.47
CA SER A 50 -5.79 -17.85 17.02
C SER A 50 -4.80 -17.84 18.19
N ALA A 51 -4.26 -16.69 18.51
CA ALA A 51 -3.29 -16.52 19.59
C ALA A 51 -3.92 -16.52 20.98
N GLY A 52 -5.02 -17.22 21.16
CA GLY A 52 -5.69 -17.40 22.45
C GLY A 52 -4.76 -17.96 23.51
N GLY A 53 -4.24 -17.10 24.34
CA GLY A 53 -3.90 -17.37 25.72
C GLY A 53 -2.56 -18.03 26.04
N PHE A 54 -1.72 -18.49 25.12
CA PHE A 54 -0.55 -19.31 25.48
C PHE A 54 0.81 -18.92 24.86
N LEU A 55 0.89 -17.85 24.08
CA LEU A 55 2.18 -17.35 23.61
C LEU A 55 2.53 -16.05 24.34
N PRO A 56 3.75 -15.91 24.87
CA PRO A 56 4.19 -14.67 25.47
C PRO A 56 4.38 -13.61 24.35
N TYR A 57 3.30 -12.90 24.05
CA TYR A 57 3.33 -11.79 23.07
C TYR A 57 4.22 -10.63 23.53
N GLU A 58 4.61 -10.61 24.78
CA GLU A 58 5.42 -9.54 25.39
C GLU A 58 6.76 -9.31 24.70
N ASN A 59 7.21 -10.27 23.84
CA ASN A 59 8.48 -10.18 23.15
C ASN A 59 8.35 -10.03 21.61
N PHE A 60 7.12 -9.94 21.07
CA PHE A 60 6.91 -9.76 19.61
C PHE A 60 6.61 -8.31 19.26
N ASP A 61 7.56 -7.64 18.63
CA ASP A 61 7.38 -6.31 18.07
C ASP A 61 6.80 -6.40 16.65
N MET A 62 5.49 -6.66 16.55
CA MET A 62 4.79 -6.73 15.28
C MET A 62 4.86 -5.42 14.51
N SER A 63 4.79 -4.29 15.21
CA SER A 63 4.93 -2.97 14.59
C SER A 63 6.31 -2.78 13.96
N GLY A 64 7.38 -3.15 14.67
CA GLY A 64 8.74 -3.06 14.16
C GLY A 64 9.02 -3.99 12.99
N ILE A 65 8.47 -5.22 13.01
CA ILE A 65 8.56 -6.16 11.89
C ILE A 65 7.85 -5.59 10.66
N THR A 66 6.66 -5.06 10.82
CA THR A 66 5.88 -4.44 9.74
C THR A 66 6.59 -3.18 9.21
N ARG A 67 7.18 -2.38 10.09
CA ARG A 67 8.00 -1.21 9.71
C ARG A 67 9.16 -1.62 8.81
N LYS A 68 9.91 -2.65 9.17
CA LYS A 68 11.02 -3.16 8.36
C LYS A 68 10.55 -3.65 6.99
N THR A 69 9.39 -4.30 6.94
CA THR A 69 8.81 -4.79 5.68
C THR A 69 8.46 -3.64 4.74
N VAL A 70 7.78 -2.60 5.23
CA VAL A 70 7.40 -1.47 4.38
C VAL A 70 8.61 -0.63 3.98
N ASP A 71 9.55 -0.42 4.88
CA ASP A 71 10.77 0.34 4.57
C ASP A 71 11.63 -0.39 3.51
N ALA A 72 11.73 -1.72 3.60
CA ALA A 72 12.41 -2.52 2.59
C ALA A 72 11.71 -2.46 1.22
N ALA A 73 10.38 -2.50 1.20
CA ALA A 73 9.60 -2.36 -0.02
C ALA A 73 9.81 -0.98 -0.67
N VAL A 74 9.78 0.08 0.12
CA VAL A 74 10.04 1.45 -0.35
C VAL A 74 11.46 1.57 -0.90
N ALA A 75 12.47 1.09 -0.18
CA ALA A 75 13.86 1.10 -0.63
C ALA A 75 14.05 0.35 -1.96
N SER A 76 13.36 -0.78 -2.15
CA SER A 76 13.45 -1.56 -3.39
C SER A 76 12.84 -0.85 -4.61
N VAL A 77 11.87 0.03 -4.40
CA VAL A 77 11.15 0.75 -5.46
C VAL A 77 11.81 2.10 -5.77
N VAL A 78 12.18 2.85 -4.72
CA VAL A 78 12.76 4.19 -4.87
C VAL A 78 14.25 4.12 -5.20
N GLY A 79 14.93 3.02 -4.82
CA GLY A 79 16.38 2.84 -5.02
C GLY A 79 17.24 3.70 -4.10
N ASP A 80 18.52 3.32 -4.01
CA ASP A 80 19.51 4.08 -3.26
C ASP A 80 20.04 5.26 -4.12
N GLY A 81 19.25 6.31 -4.28
CA GLY A 81 19.75 7.56 -4.80
C GLY A 81 19.26 8.03 -6.16
N GLU A 82 18.33 7.39 -6.79
CA GLU A 82 17.61 8.05 -7.87
C GLU A 82 16.60 9.02 -7.25
N GLN A 83 16.91 10.29 -7.37
CA GLN A 83 16.04 11.36 -6.92
C GLN A 83 14.82 11.43 -7.84
N THR A 84 13.81 10.67 -7.55
CA THR A 84 12.52 10.75 -8.26
C THR A 84 11.82 12.09 -8.02
N GLY A 85 12.30 12.89 -7.06
CA GLY A 85 11.61 14.10 -6.62
C GLY A 85 10.31 13.84 -5.87
N VAL A 86 9.97 12.58 -5.63
CA VAL A 86 8.78 12.15 -4.88
C VAL A 86 9.15 11.90 -3.43
N ALA A 87 8.44 12.55 -2.52
CA ALA A 87 8.53 12.24 -1.10
C ALA A 87 7.68 10.99 -0.81
N VAL A 88 8.30 9.97 -0.23
CA VAL A 88 7.62 8.75 0.20
C VAL A 88 7.70 8.65 1.72
N ARG A 89 6.53 8.69 2.36
CA ARG A 89 6.38 8.50 3.80
C ARG A 89 5.85 7.10 4.07
N THR A 90 6.34 6.45 5.10
CA THR A 90 5.85 5.14 5.56
C THR A 90 5.02 5.30 6.82
N THR A 91 3.86 4.66 6.86
CA THR A 91 2.93 4.66 8.00
C THR A 91 2.58 3.22 8.35
N VAL A 92 2.73 2.87 9.62
CA VAL A 92 2.40 1.54 10.16
C VAL A 92 1.28 1.67 11.18
N VAL A 93 0.20 0.95 10.98
CA VAL A 93 -1.03 1.05 11.80
C VAL A 93 -1.47 -0.34 12.25
N GLU A 94 -1.86 -0.47 13.51
CA GLU A 94 -2.57 -1.66 13.98
C GLU A 94 -4.03 -1.63 13.48
N GLY A 95 -4.47 -2.68 12.84
CA GLY A 95 -5.85 -2.81 12.39
C GLY A 95 -6.04 -3.69 11.16
N TYR A 96 -7.29 -3.81 10.75
CA TYR A 96 -7.66 -4.55 9.55
C TYR A 96 -7.27 -3.77 8.28
N PRO A 97 -6.62 -4.43 7.30
CA PRO A 97 -6.09 -3.76 6.13
C PRO A 97 -7.07 -2.85 5.40
N ALA A 98 -8.26 -3.32 5.10
CA ALA A 98 -9.25 -2.53 4.38
C ALA A 98 -9.65 -1.27 5.17
N LYS A 99 -9.92 -1.40 6.49
CA LYS A 99 -10.28 -0.25 7.32
C LYS A 99 -9.14 0.76 7.42
N VAL A 100 -7.92 0.28 7.66
CA VAL A 100 -6.72 1.13 7.76
C VAL A 100 -6.52 1.92 6.47
N LEU A 101 -6.64 1.28 5.31
CA LEU A 101 -6.48 1.95 4.01
C LEU A 101 -7.59 2.94 3.72
N LEU A 102 -8.85 2.62 4.06
CA LEU A 102 -9.96 3.56 3.89
C LEU A 102 -9.81 4.80 4.77
N ASP A 103 -9.37 4.63 6.01
CA ASP A 103 -9.10 5.75 6.91
C ASP A 103 -7.93 6.60 6.40
N ALA A 104 -6.86 5.97 5.94
CA ALA A 104 -5.70 6.67 5.36
C ALA A 104 -6.04 7.43 4.07
N ALA A 105 -6.99 6.91 3.29
CA ALA A 105 -7.42 7.51 2.03
C ALA A 105 -8.28 8.78 2.19
N GLN A 106 -8.70 9.12 3.41
CA GLN A 106 -9.43 10.35 3.66
C GLN A 106 -8.59 11.57 3.25
N GLY A 107 -9.11 12.38 2.33
CA GLY A 107 -8.40 13.53 1.79
C GLY A 107 -7.26 13.21 0.82
N ALA A 108 -7.05 11.95 0.46
CA ALA A 108 -6.12 11.55 -0.59
C ALA A 108 -6.71 11.81 -1.98
N GLU A 109 -5.87 12.05 -2.96
CA GLU A 109 -6.32 12.16 -4.36
C GLU A 109 -6.43 10.79 -5.06
N LEU A 110 -5.74 9.79 -4.52
CA LEU A 110 -5.72 8.44 -5.08
C LEU A 110 -5.37 7.42 -3.99
N LEU A 111 -6.05 6.29 -4.01
CA LEU A 111 -5.67 5.09 -3.27
C LEU A 111 -5.20 4.02 -4.26
N VAL A 112 -4.01 3.46 -4.05
CA VAL A 112 -3.42 2.42 -4.89
C VAL A 112 -3.31 1.14 -4.10
N VAL A 113 -3.79 0.05 -4.65
CA VAL A 113 -3.71 -1.29 -4.04
C VAL A 113 -3.34 -2.33 -5.10
N GLY A 114 -2.62 -3.37 -4.67
CA GLY A 114 -2.43 -4.55 -5.52
C GLY A 114 -3.74 -5.32 -5.65
N SER A 115 -3.87 -6.07 -6.73
CA SER A 115 -5.07 -6.89 -6.95
C SER A 115 -5.17 -8.07 -5.98
N ARG A 116 -4.05 -8.47 -5.35
CA ARG A 116 -3.94 -9.55 -4.36
C ARG A 116 -2.97 -9.15 -3.25
N GLY A 117 -3.04 -9.83 -2.12
CA GLY A 117 -2.08 -9.72 -1.03
C GLY A 117 -1.57 -11.09 -0.59
N HIS A 118 -0.93 -11.17 0.59
CA HIS A 118 -0.36 -12.41 1.14
C HIS A 118 -1.35 -13.57 1.32
N HIS A 119 -2.61 -13.26 1.56
CA HIS A 119 -3.66 -14.24 1.82
C HIS A 119 -4.59 -14.45 0.63
N ALA A 120 -4.15 -14.10 -0.58
CA ALA A 120 -4.96 -14.26 -1.77
C ALA A 120 -5.20 -15.74 -2.09
N LEU A 121 -6.46 -16.10 -2.27
CA LEU A 121 -6.83 -17.41 -2.80
C LEU A 121 -6.47 -17.48 -4.29
N SER A 122 -5.89 -18.61 -4.69
CA SER A 122 -5.55 -18.83 -6.09
C SER A 122 -6.83 -18.83 -6.95
N GLY A 123 -6.77 -18.17 -8.11
CA GLY A 123 -7.89 -18.06 -9.04
C GLY A 123 -8.81 -16.85 -8.85
N LEU A 124 -8.67 -16.08 -7.79
CA LEU A 124 -9.39 -14.83 -7.63
C LEU A 124 -8.68 -13.71 -8.41
N LEU A 125 -9.44 -12.94 -9.18
CA LEU A 125 -8.92 -11.80 -9.94
C LEU A 125 -8.67 -10.58 -9.04
N LEU A 126 -9.35 -10.50 -7.90
CA LEU A 126 -9.28 -9.39 -6.97
C LEU A 126 -9.39 -9.91 -5.53
N GLY A 127 -8.47 -9.52 -4.68
CA GLY A 127 -8.48 -9.85 -3.26
C GLY A 127 -9.57 -9.09 -2.48
N SER A 128 -9.85 -9.52 -1.25
CA SER A 128 -10.87 -8.92 -0.40
C SER A 128 -10.58 -7.45 -0.05
N VAL A 129 -9.32 -7.11 0.19
CA VAL A 129 -8.92 -5.73 0.51
C VAL A 129 -9.15 -4.81 -0.70
N GLY A 130 -8.70 -5.23 -1.89
CA GLY A 130 -8.91 -4.47 -3.12
C GLY A 130 -10.38 -4.26 -3.45
N LEU A 131 -11.19 -5.29 -3.30
CA LEU A 131 -12.65 -5.21 -3.52
C LEU A 131 -13.31 -4.24 -2.53
N HIS A 132 -12.96 -4.32 -1.25
CA HIS A 132 -13.51 -3.46 -0.22
C HIS A 132 -13.11 -2.00 -0.42
N CYS A 133 -11.85 -1.74 -0.76
CA CYS A 133 -11.37 -0.41 -1.11
C CYS A 133 -12.06 0.15 -2.36
N ALA A 134 -12.19 -0.65 -3.41
CA ALA A 134 -12.86 -0.22 -4.64
C ALA A 134 -14.33 0.18 -4.40
N THR A 135 -14.99 -0.48 -3.44
CA THR A 135 -16.41 -0.24 -3.13
C THR A 135 -16.62 0.96 -2.19
N HIS A 136 -15.71 1.21 -1.25
CA HIS A 136 -15.94 2.14 -0.14
C HIS A 136 -14.95 3.28 -0.03
N ALA A 137 -13.92 3.37 -0.88
CA ALA A 137 -12.93 4.43 -0.77
C ALA A 137 -13.54 5.82 -0.97
N PRO A 138 -13.05 6.83 -0.21
CA PRO A 138 -13.50 8.22 -0.35
C PRO A 138 -12.85 8.95 -1.54
N CYS A 139 -12.01 8.27 -2.32
CA CYS A 139 -11.29 8.79 -3.47
C CYS A 139 -11.20 7.75 -4.58
N PRO A 140 -10.72 8.10 -5.77
CA PRO A 140 -10.42 7.12 -6.82
C PRO A 140 -9.48 6.02 -6.35
N VAL A 141 -9.69 4.81 -6.83
CA VAL A 141 -8.87 3.63 -6.50
C VAL A 141 -8.24 3.08 -7.75
N LEU A 142 -6.93 2.92 -7.73
CA LEU A 142 -6.17 2.22 -8.76
C LEU A 142 -5.82 0.82 -8.25
N ILE A 143 -6.33 -0.19 -8.93
CA ILE A 143 -6.01 -1.59 -8.64
C ILE A 143 -4.93 -2.03 -9.63
N VAL A 144 -3.75 -2.38 -9.10
CA VAL A 144 -2.61 -2.78 -9.90
C VAL A 144 -2.55 -4.30 -10.01
N ARG A 145 -2.56 -4.79 -11.23
CA ARG A 145 -2.48 -6.21 -11.56
C ARG A 145 -1.19 -6.51 -12.30
N GLU A 146 -0.69 -7.71 -12.16
CA GLU A 146 0.35 -8.19 -13.06
C GLU A 146 -0.18 -8.22 -14.51
N PRO A 147 0.67 -7.86 -15.48
CA PRO A 147 0.31 -8.01 -16.89
C PRO A 147 -0.07 -9.46 -17.18
N VAL A 148 -1.20 -9.67 -17.84
CA VAL A 148 -1.58 -10.99 -18.34
C VAL A 148 -0.60 -11.35 -19.45
N GLN A 149 0.19 -12.38 -19.24
CA GLN A 149 0.97 -12.95 -20.32
C GLN A 149 0.00 -13.68 -21.27
N HIS A 150 -0.32 -13.04 -22.40
CA HIS A 150 -0.97 -13.74 -23.48
C HIS A 150 0.04 -14.75 -24.02
N ALA A 151 -0.29 -16.04 -23.89
CA ALA A 151 0.44 -17.04 -24.64
C ALA A 151 0.35 -16.64 -26.12
N PRO A 152 1.49 -16.69 -26.87
CA PRO A 152 1.44 -16.39 -28.29
C PRO A 152 0.40 -17.29 -28.95
N ALA A 153 -0.48 -16.71 -29.75
CA ALA A 153 -1.46 -17.45 -30.54
C ALA A 153 -0.72 -18.49 -31.39
N ARG A 154 -1.08 -19.74 -31.26
CA ARG A 154 -0.53 -20.82 -32.11
C ARG A 154 -1.17 -20.77 -33.48
#